data_0adf061d2d2578a040c150ff597fc804
#
_entry.id   0adf061d2d2578a040c150ff597fc804
#
_cell.length_a   1.000
_cell.length_b   1.000
_cell.length_c   1.000
_cell.angle_alpha   90.00
_cell.angle_beta   90.00
_cell.angle_gamma   90.00
#
_symmetry.space_group_name_H-M   'P 1'
#
loop_
_entity.id
_entity.type
_entity.pdbx_description
1 polymer ?
#
loop_
_entity_poly.entity_id
_entity_poly.type
_entity_poly.pdbx_seq_one_letter_code
_entity_poly.pdbx_strand_id
1 'polypeptide(L)'
;MSGFVAILICLVLSAFFSGMEIAFMASNKLRIEIDKSNKGITQKLIDLFVSNSGMYITTILVGNNVVMVIYGIFMSDYLDPRLEGIGISLGLRMILVTLISTLIMLVTGEFFPKAVFRLRPNVFLRVFAIPVFLFYILFFPISYFSVWFGGLLLRIFTGRKLTHKEENRAFGKIDLNNLI
;
A
#
# COMPACT_ATOMS: atom_id res chain seq x y z
N MET A 1 -10.67 -25.68 -5.69
CA MET A 1 -10.09 -25.38 -4.36
C MET A 1 -8.92 -24.39 -4.42
N SER A 2 -8.02 -24.48 -5.41
CA SER A 2 -6.86 -23.57 -5.53
C SER A 2 -7.24 -22.09 -5.72
N GLY A 3 -8.24 -21.78 -6.54
CA GLY A 3 -8.64 -20.39 -6.80
C GLY A 3 -9.17 -19.64 -5.57
N PHE A 4 -9.98 -20.31 -4.73
CA PHE A 4 -10.49 -19.69 -3.50
C PHE A 4 -9.36 -19.39 -2.48
N VAL A 5 -8.39 -20.29 -2.36
CA VAL A 5 -7.20 -20.04 -1.51
C VAL A 5 -6.38 -18.86 -2.03
N ALA A 6 -6.21 -18.76 -3.35
CA ALA A 6 -5.52 -17.61 -3.96
C ALA A 6 -6.25 -16.28 -3.67
N ILE A 7 -7.57 -16.24 -3.75
CA ILE A 7 -8.39 -15.08 -3.38
C ILE A 7 -8.12 -14.68 -1.91
N LEU A 8 -8.14 -15.63 -0.99
CA LEU A 8 -7.88 -15.35 0.44
C LEU A 8 -6.47 -14.81 0.67
N ILE A 9 -5.46 -15.38 0.01
CA ILE A 9 -4.08 -14.89 0.09
C ILE A 9 -4.00 -13.45 -0.44
N CYS A 10 -4.64 -13.14 -1.57
CA CYS A 10 -4.67 -11.78 -2.11
C CYS A 10 -5.36 -10.81 -1.16
N LEU A 11 -6.48 -11.18 -0.53
CA LEU A 11 -7.16 -10.34 0.45
C LEU A 11 -6.27 -10.04 1.66
N VAL A 12 -5.57 -11.04 2.18
CA VAL A 12 -4.63 -10.86 3.30
C VAL A 12 -3.44 -9.96 2.92
N LEU A 13 -2.86 -10.16 1.73
CA LEU A 13 -1.77 -9.32 1.24
C LEU A 13 -2.21 -7.88 0.99
N SER A 14 -3.40 -7.68 0.39
CA SER A 14 -3.95 -6.33 0.20
C SER A 14 -4.21 -5.65 1.55
N ALA A 15 -4.81 -6.36 2.50
CA ALA A 15 -5.02 -5.88 3.86
C ALA A 15 -3.69 -5.48 4.54
N PHE A 16 -2.64 -6.26 4.33
CA PHE A 16 -1.30 -5.96 4.83
C PHE A 16 -0.74 -4.66 4.20
N PHE A 17 -0.75 -4.53 2.86
CA PHE A 17 -0.24 -3.33 2.20
C PHE A 17 -1.05 -2.09 2.56
N SER A 18 -2.38 -2.16 2.49
CA SER A 18 -3.27 -1.05 2.85
C SER A 18 -3.13 -0.63 4.32
N GLY A 19 -2.99 -1.61 5.22
CA GLY A 19 -2.73 -1.36 6.63
C GLY A 19 -1.39 -0.69 6.88
N MET A 20 -0.31 -1.16 6.21
CA MET A 20 1.03 -0.60 6.35
C MET A 20 1.15 0.80 5.74
N GLU A 21 0.42 1.10 4.68
CA GLU A 21 0.31 2.46 4.13
C GLU A 21 -0.17 3.44 5.22
N ILE A 22 -1.33 3.14 5.81
CA ILE A 22 -1.91 4.02 6.82
C ILE A 22 -1.10 4.03 8.12
N ALA A 23 -0.50 2.91 8.52
CA ALA A 23 0.37 2.86 9.70
C ALA A 23 1.57 3.79 9.54
N PHE A 24 2.19 3.82 8.37
CA PHE A 24 3.30 4.73 8.09
C PHE A 24 2.86 6.19 8.08
N MET A 25 1.75 6.51 7.41
CA MET A 25 1.24 7.88 7.29
C MET A 25 0.75 8.43 8.64
N ALA A 26 0.12 7.58 9.48
CA ALA A 26 -0.40 7.96 10.79
C ALA A 26 0.65 7.83 11.91
N SER A 27 1.85 7.33 11.63
CA SER A 27 2.91 7.18 12.62
C SER A 27 3.45 8.54 13.10
N ASN A 28 3.73 8.65 14.40
CA ASN A 28 4.35 9.84 14.97
C ASN A 28 5.86 9.80 14.73
N LYS A 29 6.33 10.60 13.78
CA LYS A 29 7.75 10.68 13.39
C LYS A 29 8.66 11.11 14.56
N LEU A 30 8.18 12.01 15.43
CA LEU A 30 8.93 12.44 16.63
C LEU A 30 9.13 11.28 17.60
N ARG A 31 8.12 10.43 17.80
CA ARG A 31 8.24 9.25 18.65
C ARG A 31 9.21 8.21 18.08
N ILE A 32 9.20 8.05 16.75
CA ILE A 32 10.18 7.20 16.06
C ILE A 32 11.60 7.73 16.27
N GLU A 33 11.77 9.04 16.27
CA GLU A 33 13.07 9.70 16.43
C GLU A 33 13.61 9.62 17.88
N ILE A 34 12.72 9.70 18.87
CA ILE A 34 13.08 9.51 20.29
C ILE A 34 13.48 8.06 20.57
N ASP A 35 12.82 7.10 19.92
CA ASP A 35 13.11 5.67 20.08
C ASP A 35 14.40 5.20 19.36
N LYS A 36 15.13 6.07 18.68
CA LYS A 36 16.46 5.78 18.06
C LYS A 36 17.51 5.30 19.04
N SER A 37 17.30 5.48 20.34
CA SER A 37 18.17 4.91 21.37
C SER A 37 18.16 3.37 21.40
N ASN A 38 17.10 2.74 20.90
CA ASN A 38 17.00 1.29 20.76
C ASN A 38 17.67 0.83 19.45
N LYS A 39 18.89 0.28 19.54
CA LYS A 39 19.72 -0.17 18.42
C LYS A 39 19.24 -1.48 17.75
N GLY A 40 17.94 -1.82 17.78
CA GLY A 40 17.39 -3.02 17.17
C GLY A 40 17.32 -2.97 15.63
N ILE A 41 17.32 -4.14 14.99
CA ILE A 41 17.18 -4.28 13.51
C ILE A 41 15.91 -3.58 13.02
N THR A 42 14.80 -3.77 13.71
CA THR A 42 13.50 -3.16 13.37
C THR A 42 13.57 -1.64 13.34
N GLN A 43 14.31 -1.02 14.30
CA GLN A 43 14.45 0.43 14.33
C GLN A 43 15.25 0.93 13.13
N LYS A 44 16.34 0.23 12.74
CA LYS A 44 17.12 0.58 11.55
C LYS A 44 16.27 0.51 10.27
N LEU A 45 15.36 -0.46 10.17
CA LEU A 45 14.44 -0.56 9.03
C LEU A 45 13.44 0.59 9.01
N ILE A 46 12.88 0.96 10.16
CA ILE A 46 11.96 2.09 10.27
C ILE A 46 12.68 3.39 9.89
N ASP A 47 13.92 3.60 10.36
CA ASP A 47 14.73 4.76 10.00
C ASP A 47 15.01 4.82 8.49
N LEU A 48 15.25 3.67 7.84
CA LEU A 48 15.37 3.56 6.39
C LEU A 48 14.07 3.99 5.69
N PHE A 49 12.92 3.52 6.18
CA PHE A 49 11.61 3.84 5.60
C PHE A 49 11.27 5.33 5.77
N VAL A 50 11.59 5.92 6.92
CA VAL A 50 11.37 7.34 7.18
C VAL A 50 12.30 8.22 6.35
N SER A 51 13.57 7.84 6.22
CA SER A 51 14.53 8.60 5.39
C SER A 51 14.20 8.55 3.89
N ASN A 52 13.59 7.45 3.41
CA ASN A 52 13.17 7.25 2.04
C ASN A 52 11.65 7.09 1.92
N SER A 53 10.89 8.00 2.52
CA SER A 53 9.43 7.89 2.65
C SER A 53 8.69 7.78 1.30
N GLY A 54 9.13 8.52 0.28
CA GLY A 54 8.56 8.44 -1.07
C GLY A 54 8.72 7.03 -1.66
N MET A 55 9.92 6.44 -1.54
CA MET A 55 10.20 5.08 -2.03
C MET A 55 9.41 4.04 -1.25
N TYR A 56 9.29 4.19 0.08
CA TYR A 56 8.47 3.32 0.91
C TYR A 56 7.00 3.31 0.47
N ILE A 57 6.39 4.50 0.38
CA ILE A 57 4.98 4.65 -0.01
C ILE A 57 4.75 4.06 -1.41
N THR A 58 5.62 4.39 -2.37
CA THR A 58 5.52 3.85 -3.73
C THR A 58 5.61 2.32 -3.74
N THR A 59 6.49 1.74 -2.95
CA THR A 59 6.63 0.28 -2.84
C THR A 59 5.36 -0.38 -2.32
N ILE A 60 4.77 0.17 -1.26
CA ILE A 60 3.51 -0.32 -0.69
C ILE A 60 2.37 -0.21 -1.70
N LEU A 61 2.25 0.92 -2.39
CA LEU A 61 1.23 1.14 -3.42
C LEU A 61 1.39 0.19 -4.61
N VAL A 62 2.62 -0.01 -5.09
CA VAL A 62 2.91 -0.97 -6.17
C VAL A 62 2.53 -2.38 -5.74
N GLY A 63 2.92 -2.79 -4.53
CA GLY A 63 2.58 -4.11 -3.99
C GLY A 63 1.07 -4.31 -3.90
N ASN A 64 0.34 -3.34 -3.35
CA ASN A 64 -1.12 -3.39 -3.27
C ASN A 64 -1.77 -3.51 -4.66
N ASN A 65 -1.35 -2.68 -5.62
CA ASN A 65 -1.91 -2.71 -6.98
C ASN A 65 -1.64 -4.05 -7.68
N VAL A 66 -0.46 -4.64 -7.55
CA VAL A 66 -0.15 -5.97 -8.08
C VAL A 66 -1.08 -7.02 -7.49
N VAL A 67 -1.27 -7.00 -6.17
CA VAL A 67 -2.17 -7.93 -5.48
C VAL A 67 -3.62 -7.74 -5.92
N MET A 68 -4.09 -6.50 -6.09
CA MET A 68 -5.45 -6.21 -6.56
C MET A 68 -5.71 -6.75 -7.96
N VAL A 69 -4.75 -6.63 -8.87
CA VAL A 69 -4.86 -7.19 -10.23
C VAL A 69 -4.95 -8.72 -10.17
N ILE A 70 -4.08 -9.37 -9.41
CA ILE A 70 -4.09 -10.82 -9.24
C ILE A 70 -5.42 -11.29 -8.62
N TYR A 71 -5.88 -10.59 -7.58
CA TYR A 71 -7.18 -10.84 -6.97
C TYR A 71 -8.32 -10.75 -7.98
N GLY A 72 -8.34 -9.70 -8.82
CA GLY A 72 -9.38 -9.49 -9.82
C GLY A 72 -9.48 -10.65 -10.81
N ILE A 73 -8.33 -11.20 -11.25
CA ILE A 73 -8.27 -12.37 -12.13
C ILE A 73 -8.90 -13.58 -11.44
N PHE A 74 -8.43 -13.95 -10.25
CA PHE A 74 -8.94 -15.12 -9.53
C PHE A 74 -10.41 -14.98 -9.12
N MET A 75 -10.84 -13.76 -8.78
CA MET A 75 -12.22 -13.51 -8.39
C MET A 75 -13.16 -13.56 -9.59
N SER A 76 -12.73 -13.08 -10.75
CA SER A 76 -13.45 -13.22 -12.00
C SER A 76 -13.61 -14.70 -12.37
N ASP A 77 -12.54 -15.47 -12.38
CA ASP A 77 -12.58 -16.93 -12.66
C ASP A 77 -13.44 -17.69 -11.66
N TYR A 78 -13.57 -17.19 -10.44
CA TYR A 78 -14.38 -17.81 -9.40
C TYR A 78 -15.87 -17.46 -9.51
N LEU A 79 -16.22 -16.22 -9.81
CA LEU A 79 -17.60 -15.73 -9.84
C LEU A 79 -18.29 -15.95 -11.20
N ASP A 80 -17.58 -15.77 -12.30
CA ASP A 80 -18.16 -15.76 -13.65
C ASP A 80 -18.91 -17.04 -13.97
N PRO A 81 -18.39 -18.28 -13.76
CA PRO A 81 -19.11 -19.52 -14.02
C PRO A 81 -20.35 -19.68 -13.14
N ARG A 82 -20.35 -19.12 -11.93
CA ARG A 82 -21.48 -19.21 -11.01
C ARG A 82 -22.64 -18.32 -11.45
N LEU A 83 -22.35 -17.16 -11.99
CA LEU A 83 -23.34 -16.23 -12.52
C LEU A 83 -23.85 -16.66 -13.88
N GLU A 84 -23.04 -17.36 -14.68
CA GLU A 84 -23.46 -17.96 -15.94
C GLU A 84 -24.59 -18.96 -15.75
N GLY A 85 -24.52 -19.79 -14.73
CA GLY A 85 -25.55 -20.77 -14.38
C GLY A 85 -26.91 -20.18 -14.04
N ILE A 86 -27.01 -18.87 -13.81
CA ILE A 86 -28.29 -18.16 -13.53
C ILE A 86 -28.94 -17.61 -14.80
N GLY A 87 -28.32 -17.75 -15.98
CA GLY A 87 -28.88 -17.29 -17.24
C GLY A 87 -28.86 -15.79 -17.49
N ILE A 88 -27.96 -15.06 -16.82
CA ILE A 88 -27.77 -13.61 -16.92
C ILE A 88 -27.01 -13.29 -18.21
N SER A 89 -27.38 -12.19 -18.90
CA SER A 89 -26.68 -11.72 -20.11
C SER A 89 -25.17 -11.42 -19.78
N LEU A 90 -24.32 -11.65 -20.79
CA LEU A 90 -22.87 -11.47 -20.64
C LEU A 90 -22.49 -10.07 -20.06
N GLY A 91 -23.10 -9.00 -20.56
CA GLY A 91 -22.82 -7.64 -20.10
C GLY A 91 -23.20 -7.42 -18.65
N LEU A 92 -24.37 -7.88 -18.21
CA LEU A 92 -24.79 -7.77 -16.81
C LEU A 92 -23.93 -8.65 -15.90
N ARG A 93 -23.51 -9.82 -16.35
CA ARG A 93 -22.60 -10.72 -15.64
C ARG A 93 -21.26 -10.05 -15.36
N MET A 94 -20.63 -9.41 -16.36
CA MET A 94 -19.38 -8.68 -16.19
C MET A 94 -19.50 -7.54 -15.16
N ILE A 95 -20.60 -6.79 -15.22
CA ILE A 95 -20.88 -5.70 -14.26
C ILE A 95 -21.01 -6.26 -12.83
N LEU A 96 -21.77 -7.33 -12.65
CA LEU A 96 -21.99 -7.94 -11.33
C LEU A 96 -20.69 -8.53 -10.77
N VAL A 97 -19.91 -9.24 -11.57
CA VAL A 97 -18.57 -9.75 -11.15
C VAL A 97 -17.70 -8.61 -10.66
N THR A 98 -17.61 -7.54 -11.44
CA THR A 98 -16.79 -6.38 -11.09
C THR A 98 -17.28 -5.70 -9.81
N LEU A 99 -18.58 -5.45 -9.68
CA LEU A 99 -19.15 -4.80 -8.48
C LEU A 99 -18.93 -5.63 -7.21
N ILE A 100 -19.25 -6.93 -7.26
CA ILE A 100 -19.10 -7.83 -6.12
C ILE A 100 -17.63 -7.95 -5.73
N SER A 101 -16.75 -8.18 -6.71
CA SER A 101 -15.30 -8.27 -6.46
C SER A 101 -14.73 -6.99 -5.83
N THR A 102 -15.09 -5.84 -6.39
CA THR A 102 -14.63 -4.54 -5.89
C THR A 102 -15.15 -4.27 -4.49
N LEU A 103 -16.41 -4.57 -4.19
CA LEU A 103 -16.99 -4.36 -2.86
C LEU A 103 -16.31 -5.24 -1.80
N ILE A 104 -16.08 -6.51 -2.10
CA ILE A 104 -15.36 -7.41 -1.20
C ILE A 104 -13.96 -6.90 -0.94
N MET A 105 -13.20 -6.55 -2.00
CA MET A 105 -11.84 -6.03 -1.86
C MET A 105 -11.80 -4.73 -1.07
N LEU A 106 -12.70 -3.78 -1.38
CA LEU A 106 -12.76 -2.50 -0.72
C LEU A 106 -12.99 -2.64 0.78
N VAL A 107 -13.93 -3.49 1.19
CA VAL A 107 -14.26 -3.67 2.61
C VAL A 107 -13.18 -4.46 3.34
N THR A 108 -12.78 -5.62 2.80
CA THR A 108 -11.89 -6.55 3.50
C THR A 108 -10.40 -6.28 3.28
N GLY A 109 -10.02 -5.85 2.07
CA GLY A 109 -8.62 -5.59 1.69
C GLY A 109 -8.15 -4.16 1.96
N GLU A 110 -9.08 -3.19 2.05
CA GLU A 110 -8.69 -1.78 2.23
C GLU A 110 -9.32 -1.12 3.45
N PHE A 111 -10.65 -1.00 3.51
CA PHE A 111 -11.32 -0.20 4.55
C PHE A 111 -11.06 -0.73 5.96
N PHE A 112 -11.36 -2.00 6.19
CA PHE A 112 -11.21 -2.60 7.51
C PHE A 112 -9.74 -2.61 7.99
N PRO A 113 -8.75 -3.02 7.18
CA PRO A 113 -7.35 -2.97 7.59
C PRO A 113 -6.87 -1.55 7.89
N LYS A 114 -7.21 -0.56 7.06
CA LYS A 114 -6.85 0.85 7.29
C LYS A 114 -7.41 1.36 8.63
N ALA A 115 -8.65 1.00 8.96
CA ALA A 115 -9.24 1.36 10.24
C ALA A 115 -8.49 0.75 11.43
N VAL A 116 -8.17 -0.54 11.37
CA VAL A 116 -7.46 -1.27 12.45
C VAL A 116 -6.04 -0.75 12.64
N PHE A 117 -5.28 -0.61 11.57
CA PHE A 117 -3.87 -0.19 11.64
C PHE A 117 -3.71 1.26 12.11
N ARG A 118 -4.70 2.11 11.83
CA ARG A 118 -4.75 3.50 12.31
C ARG A 118 -4.85 3.61 13.83
N LEU A 119 -5.39 2.61 14.52
CA LEU A 119 -5.54 2.65 15.99
C LEU A 119 -4.19 2.63 16.71
N ARG A 120 -3.22 1.87 16.22
CA ARG A 120 -1.88 1.74 16.83
C ARG A 120 -0.77 1.73 15.77
N PRO A 121 -0.59 2.82 15.02
CA PRO A 121 0.26 2.83 13.83
C PRO A 121 1.72 2.48 14.13
N ASN A 122 2.29 2.99 15.24
CA ASN A 122 3.69 2.71 15.60
C ASN A 122 3.92 1.23 15.98
N VAL A 123 2.92 0.56 16.55
CA VAL A 123 3.02 -0.86 16.91
C VAL A 123 3.04 -1.71 15.65
N PHE A 124 2.10 -1.46 14.74
CA PHE A 124 2.04 -2.20 13.48
C PHE A 124 3.28 -1.96 12.61
N LEU A 125 3.77 -0.71 12.55
CA LEU A 125 4.99 -0.39 11.81
C LEU A 125 6.20 -1.17 12.33
N ARG A 126 6.32 -1.36 13.66
CA ARG A 126 7.40 -2.14 14.26
C ARG A 126 7.25 -3.64 14.02
N VAL A 127 6.06 -4.19 14.24
CA VAL A 127 5.80 -5.63 14.10
C VAL A 127 6.03 -6.08 12.66
N PHE A 128 5.58 -5.28 11.71
CA PHE A 128 5.64 -5.62 10.28
C PHE A 128 6.83 -5.01 9.53
N ALA A 129 7.79 -4.36 10.20
CA ALA A 129 8.96 -3.77 9.55
C ALA A 129 9.77 -4.78 8.72
N ILE A 130 9.95 -6.00 9.23
CA ILE A 130 10.70 -7.06 8.54
C ILE A 130 9.96 -7.58 7.29
N PRO A 131 8.68 -8.00 7.37
CA PRO A 131 7.90 -8.35 6.18
C PRO A 131 7.85 -7.24 5.14
N VAL A 132 7.64 -5.99 5.56
CA VAL A 132 7.66 -4.83 4.66
C VAL A 132 9.00 -4.68 3.96
N PHE A 133 10.11 -4.86 4.67
CA PHE A 133 11.44 -4.77 4.08
C PHE A 133 11.68 -5.82 2.99
N LEU A 134 11.14 -7.03 3.16
CA LEU A 134 11.18 -8.05 2.12
C LEU A 134 10.48 -7.58 0.83
N PHE A 135 9.27 -7.04 0.97
CA PHE A 135 8.55 -6.48 -0.18
C PHE A 135 9.22 -5.21 -0.74
N TYR A 136 9.86 -4.41 0.12
CA TYR A 136 10.61 -3.23 -0.29
C TYR A 136 11.76 -3.62 -1.24
N ILE A 137 12.48 -4.69 -0.95
CA ILE A 137 13.53 -5.22 -1.84
C ILE A 137 12.91 -5.80 -3.12
N LEU A 138 11.85 -6.59 -2.99
CA LEU A 138 11.20 -7.26 -4.12
C LEU A 138 10.66 -6.26 -5.15
N PHE A 139 9.98 -5.21 -4.71
CA PHE A 139 9.39 -4.20 -5.57
C PHE A 139 10.31 -3.00 -5.84
N PHE A 140 11.54 -3.01 -5.30
CA PHE A 140 12.49 -1.91 -5.47
C PHE A 140 12.67 -1.45 -6.93
N PRO A 141 12.91 -2.34 -7.91
CA PRO A 141 13.15 -1.92 -9.30
C PRO A 141 11.92 -1.22 -9.91
N ILE A 142 10.70 -1.73 -9.63
CA ILE A 142 9.45 -1.16 -10.14
C ILE A 142 9.17 0.18 -9.47
N SER A 143 9.36 0.25 -8.16
CA SER A 143 9.16 1.47 -7.37
C SER A 143 10.15 2.56 -7.76
N TYR A 144 11.42 2.21 -7.98
CA TYR A 144 12.43 3.14 -8.47
C TYR A 144 12.04 3.73 -9.83
N PHE A 145 11.61 2.89 -10.77
CA PHE A 145 11.12 3.33 -12.07
C PHE A 145 9.91 4.26 -11.91
N SER A 146 8.96 3.92 -11.05
CA SER A 146 7.75 4.73 -10.81
C SER A 146 8.07 6.10 -10.23
N VAL A 147 8.99 6.18 -9.25
CA VAL A 147 9.45 7.45 -8.67
C VAL A 147 10.20 8.29 -9.71
N TRP A 148 11.09 7.68 -10.49
CA TRP A 148 11.81 8.35 -11.56
C TRP A 148 10.85 8.90 -12.63
N PHE A 149 9.90 8.09 -13.08
CA PHE A 149 8.89 8.48 -14.08
C PHE A 149 7.98 9.60 -13.55
N GLY A 150 7.51 9.50 -12.31
CA GLY A 150 6.73 10.55 -11.64
C GLY A 150 7.51 11.86 -11.56
N GLY A 151 8.77 11.83 -11.20
CA GLY A 151 9.67 12.99 -11.20
C GLY A 151 9.85 13.61 -12.58
N LEU A 152 9.95 12.77 -13.62
CA LEU A 152 10.02 13.24 -15.02
C LEU A 152 8.74 13.96 -15.43
N LEU A 153 7.56 13.41 -15.14
CA LEU A 153 6.28 14.05 -15.43
C LEU A 153 6.14 15.38 -14.70
N LEU A 154 6.44 15.43 -13.40
CA LEU A 154 6.41 16.66 -12.63
C LEU A 154 7.33 17.74 -13.22
N ARG A 155 8.52 17.35 -13.68
CA ARG A 155 9.46 18.28 -14.34
C ARG A 155 8.90 18.84 -15.63
N ILE A 156 8.19 18.02 -16.43
CA ILE A 156 7.57 18.45 -17.69
C ILE A 156 6.43 19.44 -17.42
N PHE A 157 5.57 19.13 -16.44
CA PHE A 157 4.37 19.94 -16.15
C PHE A 157 4.66 21.20 -15.31
N THR A 158 5.66 21.16 -14.43
CA THR A 158 5.91 22.24 -13.45
C THR A 158 7.12 23.10 -13.80
N GLY A 159 7.96 22.67 -14.77
CA GLY A 159 9.20 23.38 -15.14
C GLY A 159 10.27 23.46 -14.04
N ARG A 160 10.03 22.90 -12.86
CA ARG A 160 10.93 22.93 -11.71
C ARG A 160 11.62 21.57 -11.51
N LYS A 161 12.93 21.61 -11.28
CA LYS A 161 13.68 20.46 -10.76
C LYS A 161 13.29 20.28 -9.29
N LEU A 162 12.46 19.29 -8.99
CA LEU A 162 12.26 18.86 -7.60
C LEU A 162 13.57 18.25 -7.09
N THR A 163 14.20 18.91 -6.14
CA THR A 163 15.32 18.34 -5.42
C THR A 163 14.78 17.30 -4.45
N HIS A 164 15.46 16.14 -4.28
CA HIS A 164 15.12 15.07 -3.31
C HIS A 164 14.79 15.57 -1.89
N LYS A 165 15.22 16.78 -1.57
CA LYS A 165 14.97 17.46 -0.31
C LYS A 165 13.56 18.08 -0.19
N GLU A 166 12.90 18.37 -1.33
CA GLU A 166 11.55 18.95 -1.36
C GLU A 166 10.47 17.86 -1.35
N GLU A 167 10.76 16.71 -1.93
CA GLU A 167 9.90 15.52 -1.88
C GLU A 167 9.72 15.04 -0.42
N ASN A 168 10.81 14.96 0.33
CA ASN A 168 10.78 14.65 1.77
C ASN A 168 10.14 15.79 2.61
N ARG A 169 10.15 17.03 2.14
CA ARG A 169 9.50 18.16 2.81
C ARG A 169 8.01 18.26 2.53
N ALA A 170 7.53 17.86 1.35
CA ALA A 170 6.10 17.87 1.03
C ALA A 170 5.33 16.89 1.91
N PHE A 171 5.93 15.73 2.22
CA PHE A 171 5.35 14.74 3.14
C PHE A 171 5.67 14.99 4.63
N GLY A 172 6.63 15.85 4.95
CA GLY A 172 7.07 16.13 6.31
C GLY A 172 6.60 17.45 6.92
N LYS A 173 6.07 18.38 6.11
CA LYS A 173 5.76 19.75 6.56
C LYS A 173 4.38 19.94 7.21
N ILE A 174 3.54 18.92 7.22
CA ILE A 174 2.17 19.06 7.77
C ILE A 174 2.18 19.16 9.31
N ASP A 175 3.23 18.69 9.99
CA ASP A 175 3.19 18.57 11.45
C ASP A 175 3.80 19.76 12.23
N LEU A 176 4.51 20.69 11.59
CA LEU A 176 5.18 21.78 12.30
C LEU A 176 4.39 23.09 12.32
N ASN A 177 3.42 23.26 11.45
CA ASN A 177 2.64 24.52 11.37
C ASN A 177 1.39 24.54 12.30
N ASN A 178 1.08 23.44 12.96
CA ASN A 178 -0.06 23.35 13.90
C ASN A 178 0.36 23.44 15.38
N LEU A 179 1.61 23.75 15.68
CA LEU A 179 2.15 23.83 17.05
C LEU A 179 2.61 25.23 17.47
N ILE A 180 2.24 26.26 16.68
CA ILE A 180 2.47 27.69 17.06
C ILE A 180 1.14 28.40 17.11
#